data_ea65f7b06b7b0a144c703b7f876a8bd5
#
_entry.id   ea65f7b06b7b0a144c703b7f876a8bd5
#
_cell.length_a   1.000
_cell.length_b   1.000
_cell.length_c   1.000
_cell.angle_alpha   90.00
_cell.angle_beta   90.00
_cell.angle_gamma   90.00
#
_symmetry.space_group_name_H-M   'P 1'
#
loop_
_entity.id
_entity.type
_entity.pdbx_description
1 polymer ?
#
loop_
_entity_poly.entity_id
_entity_poly.type
_entity_poly.pdbx_seq_one_letter_code
_entity_poly.pdbx_strand_id
1 'polypeptide(L)'
;TSCDNSSIRENNIIEKEIIAYYPGGKDLIDKYDLNGVTQLIYSFLHLKGNKLAVDNEEDSLTIVHLVNLKNKYPKLKILVALGGWGGCKTCSDVFSTVDGREEFASSTAKILEDYNLDGIDLDWEYPVIPGVPGHKYQDEDKDNFTDLIIRLNNYLASEHIISFAAGGFDSFLEKSIDWDKVMPLVDHVNIMSYDLYSQTKTGHHTPLYSVNKDLYSVDSAVRYLTKIGIPKSKIIVGAAFYGRIWENVPDINNGLFQNAKFRRAISFNKLDNLDDGFKFY
;
A
#
# COMPACT_ATOMS: atom_id res chain seq x y z
N THR A 1 20.57 -14.77 -54.48
CA THR A 1 19.94 -13.64 -53.80
C THR A 1 19.32 -14.14 -52.51
N SER A 2 20.10 -14.01 -51.48
CA SER A 2 19.71 -14.32 -50.10
C SER A 2 19.01 -13.09 -49.52
N CYS A 3 17.74 -13.27 -49.09
CA CYS A 3 17.08 -12.27 -48.24
C CYS A 3 17.29 -12.67 -46.82
N ASP A 4 18.19 -11.96 -46.14
CA ASP A 4 18.33 -11.99 -44.68
C ASP A 4 17.16 -11.21 -44.07
N ASN A 5 16.22 -11.96 -43.47
CA ASN A 5 15.19 -11.41 -42.64
C ASN A 5 15.62 -11.54 -41.17
N SER A 6 16.53 -10.65 -40.75
CA SER A 6 16.80 -10.45 -39.31
C SER A 6 15.62 -9.69 -38.72
N SER A 7 14.62 -10.43 -38.25
CA SER A 7 13.61 -9.89 -37.36
C SER A 7 14.27 -9.44 -36.05
N ILE A 8 14.49 -8.13 -35.94
CA ILE A 8 14.83 -7.49 -34.68
C ILE A 8 13.66 -7.78 -33.74
N ARG A 9 13.83 -8.71 -32.80
CA ARG A 9 12.96 -8.79 -31.64
C ARG A 9 13.18 -7.51 -30.85
N GLU A 10 12.27 -6.54 -30.99
CA GLU A 10 12.16 -5.48 -30.00
C GLU A 10 11.93 -6.18 -28.64
N ASN A 11 12.95 -6.21 -27.84
CA ASN A 11 12.81 -6.49 -26.43
C ASN A 11 11.95 -5.35 -25.86
N ASN A 12 10.64 -5.57 -25.74
CA ASN A 12 9.79 -4.76 -24.91
C ASN A 12 10.31 -4.94 -23.48
N ILE A 13 11.24 -4.08 -23.08
CA ILE A 13 11.63 -3.92 -21.68
C ILE A 13 10.36 -3.40 -21.01
N ILE A 14 9.62 -4.29 -20.33
CA ILE A 14 8.55 -3.88 -19.44
C ILE A 14 9.23 -3.07 -18.34
N GLU A 15 9.07 -1.76 -18.42
CA GLU A 15 9.59 -0.85 -17.38
C GLU A 15 8.84 -1.23 -16.10
N LYS A 16 9.55 -1.75 -15.09
CA LYS A 16 8.94 -2.22 -13.84
C LYS A 16 8.59 -1.01 -12.99
N GLU A 17 7.39 -0.99 -12.46
CA GLU A 17 7.02 -0.04 -11.42
C GLU A 17 7.75 -0.38 -10.11
N ILE A 18 8.41 0.62 -9.53
CA ILE A 18 9.01 0.56 -8.19
C ILE A 18 8.39 1.68 -7.39
N ILE A 19 7.54 1.31 -6.46
CA ILE A 19 6.75 2.23 -5.64
C ILE A 19 7.28 2.18 -4.21
N ALA A 20 7.53 3.34 -3.62
CA ALA A 20 8.01 3.45 -2.26
C ALA A 20 7.03 4.28 -1.40
N TYR A 21 6.55 3.70 -0.30
CA TYR A 21 5.85 4.43 0.75
C TYR A 21 6.86 5.11 1.65
N TYR A 22 6.72 6.42 1.82
CA TYR A 22 7.68 7.24 2.55
C TYR A 22 7.04 7.93 3.76
N PRO A 23 7.28 7.42 4.98
CA PRO A 23 6.76 8.00 6.23
C PRO A 23 7.73 8.97 6.91
N GLY A 24 8.79 9.39 6.25
CA GLY A 24 9.85 10.22 6.83
C GLY A 24 9.66 11.72 6.56
N GLY A 25 10.42 12.54 7.29
CA GLY A 25 10.49 13.98 7.06
C GLY A 25 11.44 14.38 5.90
N LYS A 26 11.41 15.65 5.51
CA LYS A 26 12.14 16.20 4.35
C LYS A 26 13.65 15.91 4.35
N ASP A 27 14.31 15.92 5.51
CA ASP A 27 15.76 15.80 5.59
C ASP A 27 16.27 14.34 5.45
N LEU A 28 15.37 13.36 5.56
CA LEU A 28 15.74 11.96 5.48
C LEU A 28 15.78 11.45 4.04
N ILE A 29 14.90 11.94 3.17
CA ILE A 29 14.77 11.44 1.79
C ILE A 29 16.04 11.66 0.98
N ASP A 30 16.77 12.74 1.23
CA ASP A 30 18.00 13.09 0.51
C ASP A 30 19.14 12.10 0.74
N LYS A 31 19.01 11.23 1.73
CA LYS A 31 19.99 10.16 2.04
C LYS A 31 19.80 8.92 1.17
N TYR A 32 18.70 8.84 0.40
CA TYR A 32 18.38 7.70 -0.43
C TYR A 32 18.62 7.98 -1.91
N ASP A 33 19.11 6.98 -2.60
CA ASP A 33 19.16 6.99 -4.07
C ASP A 33 17.80 6.57 -4.62
N LEU A 34 17.15 7.47 -5.35
CA LEU A 34 15.83 7.22 -5.94
C LEU A 34 15.91 6.77 -7.41
N ASN A 35 17.10 6.48 -7.92
CA ASN A 35 17.24 5.92 -9.27
C ASN A 35 16.45 4.61 -9.38
N GLY A 36 15.56 4.55 -10.35
CA GLY A 36 14.68 3.40 -10.58
C GLY A 36 13.37 3.42 -9.75
N VAL A 37 13.20 4.31 -8.77
CA VAL A 37 11.89 4.53 -8.14
C VAL A 37 11.00 5.29 -9.11
N THR A 38 9.83 4.72 -9.41
CA THR A 38 8.86 5.31 -10.35
C THR A 38 7.83 6.16 -9.63
N GLN A 39 7.43 5.76 -8.43
CA GLN A 39 6.46 6.47 -7.60
C GLN A 39 6.94 6.54 -6.15
N LEU A 40 6.78 7.71 -5.54
CA LEU A 40 7.02 7.93 -4.12
C LEU A 40 5.71 8.40 -3.48
N ILE A 41 5.19 7.64 -2.54
CA ILE A 41 3.92 7.90 -1.86
C ILE A 41 4.22 8.45 -0.47
N TYR A 42 3.91 9.73 -0.24
CA TYR A 42 4.02 10.31 1.09
C TYR A 42 2.99 9.69 2.04
N SER A 43 3.42 9.16 3.13
CA SER A 43 2.62 8.36 4.07
C SER A 43 2.73 8.92 5.48
N PHE A 44 1.68 9.55 6.05
CA PHE A 44 0.32 9.55 5.53
C PHE A 44 -0.33 10.92 5.74
N LEU A 45 -1.41 11.19 4.98
CA LEU A 45 -2.39 12.23 5.25
C LEU A 45 -3.63 11.62 5.92
N HIS A 46 -4.39 12.43 6.62
CA HIS A 46 -5.56 11.98 7.38
C HIS A 46 -6.81 12.79 7.08
N LEU A 47 -7.94 12.30 7.58
CA LEU A 47 -9.20 13.03 7.51
C LEU A 47 -9.28 14.11 8.59
N LYS A 48 -9.70 15.32 8.22
CA LYS A 48 -10.22 16.37 9.12
C LYS A 48 -11.70 16.61 8.79
N GLY A 49 -12.58 16.07 9.59
CA GLY A 49 -13.98 15.94 9.22
C GLY A 49 -14.09 14.99 8.01
N ASN A 50 -14.75 15.44 6.95
CA ASN A 50 -14.91 14.68 5.72
C ASN A 50 -13.77 14.89 4.70
N LYS A 51 -12.80 15.75 4.99
CA LYS A 51 -11.82 16.22 4.01
C LYS A 51 -10.47 15.55 4.22
N LEU A 52 -9.79 15.23 3.14
CA LEU A 52 -8.35 14.97 3.18
C LEU A 52 -7.63 16.26 3.60
N ALA A 53 -6.67 16.15 4.48
CA ALA A 53 -5.91 17.29 4.97
C ALA A 53 -4.44 16.97 5.15
N VAL A 54 -3.59 17.98 4.92
CA VAL A 54 -2.21 17.98 5.40
C VAL A 54 -2.26 18.29 6.90
N ASP A 55 -1.66 17.43 7.73
CA ASP A 55 -1.88 17.47 9.17
C ASP A 55 -1.23 18.67 9.86
N ASN A 56 -0.05 19.07 9.38
CA ASN A 56 0.75 20.13 9.98
C ASN A 56 1.74 20.75 8.96
N GLU A 57 2.48 21.77 9.40
CA GLU A 57 3.44 22.48 8.57
C GLU A 57 4.63 21.61 8.14
N GLU A 58 5.09 20.68 8.97
CA GLU A 58 6.22 19.80 8.64
C GLU A 58 5.85 18.85 7.50
N ASP A 59 4.63 18.32 7.50
CA ASP A 59 4.11 17.49 6.40
C ASP A 59 4.03 18.32 5.12
N SER A 60 3.51 19.56 5.20
CA SER A 60 3.45 20.47 4.06
C SER A 60 4.85 20.72 3.46
N LEU A 61 5.83 21.05 4.30
CA LEU A 61 7.21 21.27 3.86
C LEU A 61 7.84 20.01 3.28
N THR A 62 7.52 18.84 3.84
CA THR A 62 7.98 17.55 3.32
C THR A 62 7.41 17.28 1.94
N ILE A 63 6.10 17.43 1.75
CA ILE A 63 5.44 17.24 0.45
C ILE A 63 6.05 18.16 -0.61
N VAL A 64 6.23 19.44 -0.30
CA VAL A 64 6.90 20.41 -1.21
C VAL A 64 8.30 19.95 -1.57
N HIS A 65 9.07 19.47 -0.59
CA HIS A 65 10.42 18.95 -0.84
C HIS A 65 10.40 17.71 -1.75
N LEU A 66 9.49 16.74 -1.50
CA LEU A 66 9.35 15.55 -2.33
C LEU A 66 8.99 15.91 -3.78
N VAL A 67 8.07 16.84 -3.99
CA VAL A 67 7.70 17.30 -5.34
C VAL A 67 8.90 17.94 -6.06
N ASN A 68 9.74 18.68 -5.35
CA ASN A 68 10.95 19.28 -5.92
C ASN A 68 11.97 18.24 -6.38
N LEU A 69 11.92 16.99 -5.87
CA LEU A 69 12.77 15.89 -6.36
C LEU A 69 12.52 15.55 -7.83
N LYS A 70 11.36 15.88 -8.40
CA LYS A 70 11.07 15.74 -9.84
C LYS A 70 12.08 16.51 -10.72
N ASN A 71 12.68 17.59 -10.22
CA ASN A 71 13.72 18.32 -10.93
C ASN A 71 14.99 17.47 -11.14
N LYS A 72 15.30 16.59 -10.18
CA LYS A 72 16.44 15.67 -10.24
C LYS A 72 16.07 14.32 -10.88
N TYR A 73 14.81 13.89 -10.66
CA TYR A 73 14.27 12.61 -11.15
C TYR A 73 13.00 12.87 -11.99
N PRO A 74 13.13 13.25 -13.27
CA PRO A 74 11.99 13.73 -14.07
C PRO A 74 10.89 12.69 -14.33
N LYS A 75 11.17 11.41 -14.17
CA LYS A 75 10.18 10.32 -14.31
C LYS A 75 9.47 9.98 -12.99
N LEU A 76 9.97 10.50 -11.86
CA LEU A 76 9.42 10.21 -10.55
C LEU A 76 8.04 10.87 -10.40
N LYS A 77 7.07 10.06 -9.98
CA LYS A 77 5.73 10.51 -9.59
C LYS A 77 5.64 10.64 -8.09
N ILE A 78 5.01 11.71 -7.61
CA ILE A 78 4.82 11.96 -6.17
C ILE A 78 3.33 11.89 -5.86
N LEU A 79 2.94 10.93 -5.03
CA LEU A 79 1.60 10.74 -4.54
C LEU A 79 1.54 11.03 -3.04
N VAL A 80 0.33 11.18 -2.54
CA VAL A 80 0.04 11.16 -1.10
C VAL A 80 -0.87 9.98 -0.79
N ALA A 81 -0.78 9.41 0.42
CA ALA A 81 -1.69 8.36 0.86
C ALA A 81 -2.61 8.81 1.98
N LEU A 82 -3.90 8.45 1.88
CA LEU A 82 -4.82 8.54 3.01
C LEU A 82 -4.64 7.31 3.90
N GLY A 83 -4.47 7.47 5.21
CA GLY A 83 -4.75 6.41 6.16
C GLY A 83 -3.54 5.76 6.79
N GLY A 84 -3.24 4.51 6.41
CA GLY A 84 -2.29 3.64 7.09
C GLY A 84 -2.86 3.02 8.38
N TRP A 85 -2.10 2.15 9.03
CA TRP A 85 -2.54 1.44 10.23
C TRP A 85 -2.97 2.37 11.36
N GLY A 86 -4.28 2.45 11.59
CA GLY A 86 -4.91 3.34 12.58
C GLY A 86 -5.17 4.76 12.11
N GLY A 87 -4.74 5.16 10.92
CA GLY A 87 -4.96 6.50 10.36
C GLY A 87 -6.34 6.72 9.73
N CYS A 88 -7.10 5.63 9.53
CA CYS A 88 -8.40 5.66 8.86
C CYS A 88 -9.58 5.27 9.78
N LYS A 89 -9.52 5.57 11.06
CA LYS A 89 -10.54 5.13 12.05
C LYS A 89 -11.95 5.64 11.76
N THR A 90 -12.07 6.78 11.12
CA THR A 90 -13.35 7.42 10.77
C THR A 90 -13.76 7.20 9.32
N CYS A 91 -13.00 6.48 8.54
CA CYS A 91 -13.24 6.29 7.10
C CYS A 91 -14.60 5.64 6.83
N SER A 92 -14.97 4.60 7.57
CA SER A 92 -16.28 3.96 7.42
C SER A 92 -17.44 4.94 7.69
N ASP A 93 -17.34 5.79 8.73
CA ASP A 93 -18.37 6.79 9.02
C ASP A 93 -18.43 7.87 7.92
N VAL A 94 -17.28 8.41 7.53
CA VAL A 94 -17.19 9.49 6.54
C VAL A 94 -17.67 9.01 5.17
N PHE A 95 -17.16 7.87 4.73
CA PHE A 95 -17.48 7.37 3.38
C PHE A 95 -18.84 6.66 3.30
N SER A 96 -19.57 6.47 4.43
CA SER A 96 -20.96 6.02 4.40
C SER A 96 -21.92 7.07 3.82
N THR A 97 -21.52 8.35 3.80
CA THR A 97 -22.37 9.45 3.32
C THR A 97 -21.91 9.95 1.93
N VAL A 98 -22.87 10.41 1.13
CA VAL A 98 -22.57 11.04 -0.16
C VAL A 98 -21.73 12.29 0.05
N ASP A 99 -22.10 13.15 1.01
CA ASP A 99 -21.37 14.40 1.32
C ASP A 99 -19.93 14.10 1.75
N GLY A 100 -19.72 13.04 2.56
CA GLY A 100 -18.39 12.64 2.98
C GLY A 100 -17.49 12.24 1.80
N ARG A 101 -18.01 11.47 0.86
CA ARG A 101 -17.26 11.09 -0.35
C ARG A 101 -17.01 12.27 -1.28
N GLU A 102 -17.99 13.18 -1.44
CA GLU A 102 -17.85 14.40 -2.26
C GLU A 102 -16.82 15.35 -1.67
N GLU A 103 -16.92 15.67 -0.37
CA GLU A 103 -15.97 16.56 0.30
C GLU A 103 -14.55 15.98 0.31
N PHE A 104 -14.40 14.67 0.49
CA PHE A 104 -13.11 14.01 0.38
C PHE A 104 -12.53 14.14 -1.02
N ALA A 105 -13.29 13.77 -2.06
CA ALA A 105 -12.82 13.83 -3.44
C ALA A 105 -12.45 15.27 -3.86
N SER A 106 -13.29 16.24 -3.52
CA SER A 106 -13.04 17.66 -3.80
C SER A 106 -11.79 18.19 -3.09
N SER A 107 -11.61 17.84 -1.79
CA SER A 107 -10.43 18.26 -1.03
C SER A 107 -9.15 17.55 -1.52
N THR A 108 -9.26 16.31 -1.96
CA THR A 108 -8.15 15.59 -2.59
C THR A 108 -7.71 16.31 -3.86
N ALA A 109 -8.64 16.63 -4.78
CA ALA A 109 -8.32 17.34 -6.01
C ALA A 109 -7.59 18.67 -5.71
N LYS A 110 -8.08 19.41 -4.71
CA LYS A 110 -7.44 20.66 -4.30
C LYS A 110 -6.02 20.45 -3.77
N ILE A 111 -5.77 19.42 -2.95
CA ILE A 111 -4.42 19.13 -2.43
C ILE A 111 -3.49 18.73 -3.58
N LEU A 112 -3.96 17.91 -4.52
CA LEU A 112 -3.13 17.53 -5.67
C LEU A 112 -2.74 18.76 -6.51
N GLU A 113 -3.66 19.68 -6.74
CA GLU A 113 -3.41 20.92 -7.45
C GLU A 113 -2.48 21.86 -6.66
N ASP A 114 -2.79 22.15 -5.39
CA ASP A 114 -2.03 23.08 -4.54
C ASP A 114 -0.54 22.66 -4.40
N TYR A 115 -0.26 21.35 -4.37
CA TYR A 115 1.09 20.82 -4.19
C TYR A 115 1.73 20.28 -5.48
N ASN A 116 1.04 20.32 -6.62
CA ASN A 116 1.51 19.72 -7.88
C ASN A 116 1.88 18.22 -7.74
N LEU A 117 0.98 17.48 -7.09
CA LEU A 117 1.09 16.04 -6.89
C LEU A 117 0.58 15.25 -8.10
N ASP A 118 1.03 14.00 -8.24
CA ASP A 118 0.67 13.15 -9.37
C ASP A 118 -0.49 12.17 -9.05
N GLY A 119 -0.96 12.10 -7.79
CA GLY A 119 -2.07 11.22 -7.47
C GLY A 119 -2.29 10.96 -5.97
N ILE A 120 -3.21 10.05 -5.72
CA ILE A 120 -3.65 9.62 -4.39
C ILE A 120 -3.58 8.09 -4.27
N ASP A 121 -3.17 7.62 -3.12
CA ASP A 121 -3.28 6.22 -2.67
C ASP A 121 -4.24 6.11 -1.50
N LEU A 122 -5.09 5.09 -1.46
CA LEU A 122 -6.03 4.87 -0.37
C LEU A 122 -5.57 3.69 0.48
N ASP A 123 -5.08 3.95 1.67
CA ASP A 123 -4.67 2.92 2.63
C ASP A 123 -5.69 2.83 3.79
N TRP A 124 -6.91 2.39 3.42
CA TRP A 124 -7.99 2.18 4.39
C TRP A 124 -7.92 0.75 4.96
N GLU A 125 -7.57 0.63 6.22
CA GLU A 125 -7.34 -0.65 6.89
C GLU A 125 -8.38 -0.90 8.01
N TYR A 126 -9.59 -1.48 7.72
CA TYR A 126 -10.00 -1.99 6.40
C TYR A 126 -11.49 -1.70 6.16
N PRO A 127 -11.96 -1.59 4.91
CA PRO A 127 -13.38 -1.67 4.60
C PRO A 127 -13.93 -3.06 4.96
N VAL A 128 -15.15 -3.13 5.49
CA VAL A 128 -15.93 -4.37 5.74
C VAL A 128 -15.40 -5.26 6.87
N ILE A 129 -14.09 -5.26 7.14
CA ILE A 129 -13.47 -6.18 8.09
C ILE A 129 -12.72 -5.45 9.21
N PRO A 130 -12.46 -6.10 10.36
CA PRO A 130 -11.72 -5.49 11.45
C PRO A 130 -10.32 -5.06 11.02
N GLY A 131 -9.94 -3.83 11.42
CA GLY A 131 -8.58 -3.30 11.36
C GLY A 131 -7.97 -3.14 12.75
N VAL A 132 -7.32 -2.00 13.00
CA VAL A 132 -6.79 -1.64 14.32
C VAL A 132 -7.90 -1.65 15.37
N PRO A 133 -7.64 -2.01 16.63
CA PRO A 133 -8.67 -1.98 17.71
C PRO A 133 -9.38 -0.63 17.79
N GLY A 134 -10.71 -0.66 17.72
CA GLY A 134 -11.56 0.54 17.66
C GLY A 134 -11.81 1.13 16.29
N HIS A 135 -11.26 0.53 15.23
CA HIS A 135 -11.64 0.83 13.85
C HIS A 135 -13.09 0.41 13.59
N LYS A 136 -13.87 1.33 13.06
CA LYS A 136 -15.22 1.04 12.60
C LYS A 136 -15.19 0.44 11.19
N TYR A 137 -16.06 -0.53 10.96
CA TYR A 137 -16.29 -1.15 9.66
C TYR A 137 -17.75 -1.62 9.57
N GLN A 138 -18.28 -1.70 8.37
CA GLN A 138 -19.63 -2.14 8.08
C GLN A 138 -19.68 -2.79 6.70
N ASP A 139 -20.71 -3.62 6.46
CA ASP A 139 -20.83 -4.36 5.19
C ASP A 139 -20.95 -3.43 3.97
N GLU A 140 -21.57 -2.27 4.16
CA GLU A 140 -21.73 -1.23 3.13
C GLU A 140 -20.42 -0.57 2.71
N ASP A 141 -19.32 -0.73 3.46
CA ASP A 141 -18.03 -0.13 3.12
C ASP A 141 -17.52 -0.57 1.75
N LYS A 142 -17.88 -1.77 1.29
CA LYS A 142 -17.56 -2.27 -0.05
C LYS A 142 -18.14 -1.40 -1.16
N ASP A 143 -19.43 -1.08 -1.05
CA ASP A 143 -20.12 -0.22 -2.02
C ASP A 143 -19.68 1.23 -1.83
N ASN A 144 -19.49 1.68 -0.59
CA ASN A 144 -19.00 3.02 -0.28
C ASN A 144 -17.59 3.26 -0.83
N PHE A 145 -16.70 2.25 -0.78
CA PHE A 145 -15.38 2.32 -1.39
C PHE A 145 -15.46 2.45 -2.93
N THR A 146 -16.34 1.68 -3.54
CA THR A 146 -16.59 1.76 -4.98
C THR A 146 -17.07 3.16 -5.39
N ASP A 147 -18.05 3.70 -4.66
CA ASP A 147 -18.57 5.05 -4.89
C ASP A 147 -17.51 6.13 -4.65
N LEU A 148 -16.64 5.94 -3.64
CA LEU A 148 -15.52 6.85 -3.37
C LEU A 148 -14.56 6.92 -4.57
N ILE A 149 -14.19 5.76 -5.13
CA ILE A 149 -13.33 5.70 -6.33
C ILE A 149 -14.01 6.40 -7.52
N ILE A 150 -15.31 6.21 -7.73
CA ILE A 150 -16.07 6.91 -8.77
C ILE A 150 -16.00 8.44 -8.55
N ARG A 151 -16.16 8.93 -7.31
CA ARG A 151 -16.05 10.36 -7.00
C ARG A 151 -14.65 10.89 -7.25
N LEU A 152 -13.62 10.19 -6.83
CA LEU A 152 -12.24 10.57 -7.13
C LEU A 152 -12.01 10.71 -8.65
N ASN A 153 -12.46 9.75 -9.46
CA ASN A 153 -12.37 9.86 -10.91
C ASN A 153 -13.12 11.06 -11.50
N ASN A 154 -14.22 11.49 -10.87
CA ASN A 154 -14.98 12.65 -11.33
C ASN A 154 -14.31 14.00 -10.98
N TYR A 155 -13.52 14.05 -9.91
CA TYR A 155 -12.86 15.25 -9.42
C TYR A 155 -11.42 15.40 -9.88
N LEU A 156 -10.73 14.29 -10.10
CA LEU A 156 -9.33 14.28 -10.50
C LEU A 156 -9.18 14.35 -12.02
N ALA A 157 -8.12 14.99 -12.48
CA ALA A 157 -7.76 14.97 -13.90
C ALA A 157 -7.29 13.56 -14.31
N SER A 158 -7.48 13.22 -15.58
CA SER A 158 -7.19 11.88 -16.11
C SER A 158 -5.73 11.43 -16.01
N GLU A 159 -4.81 12.36 -15.83
CA GLU A 159 -3.38 12.13 -15.60
C GLU A 159 -3.03 11.81 -14.16
N HIS A 160 -3.93 12.04 -13.19
CA HIS A 160 -3.69 11.70 -11.81
C HIS A 160 -3.86 10.20 -11.55
N ILE A 161 -2.89 9.64 -10.87
CA ILE A 161 -2.87 8.24 -10.48
C ILE A 161 -3.81 8.03 -9.27
N ILE A 162 -4.66 7.03 -9.36
CA ILE A 162 -5.47 6.54 -8.24
C ILE A 162 -5.04 5.10 -7.96
N SER A 163 -4.55 4.85 -6.75
CA SER A 163 -4.22 3.51 -6.27
C SER A 163 -4.78 3.25 -4.87
N PHE A 164 -4.71 2.02 -4.43
CA PHE A 164 -5.07 1.68 -3.06
C PHE A 164 -4.26 0.49 -2.54
N ALA A 165 -4.03 0.46 -1.22
CA ALA A 165 -3.44 -0.66 -0.53
C ALA A 165 -4.49 -1.74 -0.24
N ALA A 166 -4.13 -2.99 -0.45
CA ALA A 166 -5.02 -4.15 -0.26
C ALA A 166 -4.38 -5.19 0.64
N GLY A 167 -5.13 -5.70 1.61
CA GLY A 167 -4.67 -6.81 2.44
C GLY A 167 -4.41 -8.07 1.61
N GLY A 168 -3.23 -8.69 1.76
CA GLY A 168 -2.84 -9.89 1.03
C GLY A 168 -3.42 -11.21 1.60
N PHE A 169 -4.58 -11.17 2.26
CA PHE A 169 -5.20 -12.30 2.96
C PHE A 169 -6.69 -12.43 2.58
N ASP A 170 -7.22 -13.66 2.66
CA ASP A 170 -8.51 -14.06 2.08
C ASP A 170 -9.69 -13.17 2.52
N SER A 171 -9.79 -12.82 3.81
CA SER A 171 -10.93 -12.04 4.29
C SER A 171 -11.00 -10.64 3.66
N PHE A 172 -9.86 -10.01 3.34
CA PHE A 172 -9.84 -8.77 2.59
C PHE A 172 -10.17 -9.00 1.11
N LEU A 173 -9.45 -9.95 0.50
CA LEU A 173 -9.56 -10.22 -0.95
C LEU A 173 -10.99 -10.61 -1.36
N GLU A 174 -11.69 -11.37 -0.50
CA GLU A 174 -13.05 -11.83 -0.77
C GLU A 174 -14.14 -10.82 -0.42
N LYS A 175 -13.94 -9.99 0.60
CA LYS A 175 -15.03 -9.20 1.18
C LYS A 175 -14.93 -7.71 0.94
N SER A 176 -13.74 -7.12 1.03
CA SER A 176 -13.57 -5.68 1.19
C SER A 176 -13.79 -4.86 -0.08
N ILE A 177 -13.51 -5.42 -1.24
CA ILE A 177 -13.51 -4.68 -2.52
C ILE A 177 -14.42 -5.34 -3.55
N ASP A 178 -15.16 -4.54 -4.29
CA ASP A 178 -15.82 -4.94 -5.54
C ASP A 178 -14.81 -4.81 -6.69
N TRP A 179 -14.02 -5.87 -6.88
CA TRP A 179 -12.88 -5.87 -7.79
C TRP A 179 -13.29 -5.55 -9.24
N ASP A 180 -14.44 -6.06 -9.68
CA ASP A 180 -14.93 -5.86 -11.04
C ASP A 180 -15.28 -4.40 -11.33
N LYS A 181 -15.79 -3.68 -10.31
CA LYS A 181 -16.15 -2.27 -10.43
C LYS A 181 -14.98 -1.32 -10.16
N VAL A 182 -14.11 -1.66 -9.19
CA VAL A 182 -13.01 -0.78 -8.75
C VAL A 182 -11.83 -0.80 -9.71
N MET A 183 -11.37 -2.01 -10.11
CA MET A 183 -10.13 -2.12 -10.88
C MET A 183 -10.11 -1.44 -12.24
N PRO A 184 -11.24 -1.29 -12.97
CA PRO A 184 -11.27 -0.45 -14.17
C PRO A 184 -11.02 1.03 -13.92
N LEU A 185 -11.29 1.51 -12.71
CA LEU A 185 -11.28 2.92 -12.33
C LEU A 185 -9.99 3.36 -11.61
N VAL A 186 -9.09 2.46 -11.32
CA VAL A 186 -7.80 2.73 -10.66
C VAL A 186 -6.64 2.29 -11.55
N ASP A 187 -5.46 2.86 -11.31
CA ASP A 187 -4.24 2.51 -12.07
C ASP A 187 -3.68 1.17 -11.61
N HIS A 188 -3.56 0.96 -10.31
CA HIS A 188 -3.04 -0.28 -9.73
C HIS A 188 -3.54 -0.49 -8.29
N VAL A 189 -3.33 -1.72 -7.81
CA VAL A 189 -3.53 -2.11 -6.41
C VAL A 189 -2.19 -2.52 -5.80
N ASN A 190 -1.88 -1.98 -4.62
CA ASN A 190 -0.69 -2.26 -3.85
C ASN A 190 -1.01 -3.35 -2.82
N ILE A 191 -0.60 -4.60 -3.08
CA ILE A 191 -0.88 -5.71 -2.14
C ILE A 191 0.06 -5.60 -0.96
N MET A 192 -0.47 -5.46 0.24
CA MET A 192 0.24 -5.63 1.50
C MET A 192 0.53 -7.12 1.73
N SER A 193 1.51 -7.66 1.00
CA SER A 193 1.92 -9.06 1.05
C SER A 193 2.88 -9.33 2.21
N TYR A 194 2.56 -8.77 3.35
CA TYR A 194 3.25 -8.90 4.62
C TYR A 194 2.23 -8.90 5.77
N ASP A 195 2.70 -9.15 6.99
CA ASP A 195 1.85 -9.41 8.14
C ASP A 195 0.87 -10.59 7.91
N LEU A 196 1.26 -11.50 7.04
CA LEU A 196 0.45 -12.63 6.60
C LEU A 196 0.39 -13.75 7.64
N TYR A 197 0.82 -13.47 8.87
CA TYR A 197 0.88 -14.44 9.93
C TYR A 197 0.19 -13.96 11.21
N SER A 198 -0.26 -14.93 12.03
CA SER A 198 -0.96 -14.68 13.29
C SER A 198 -0.15 -13.80 14.26
N GLN A 199 -0.83 -12.98 15.07
CA GLN A 199 -0.20 -12.23 16.17
C GLN A 199 0.09 -13.09 17.41
N THR A 200 -0.32 -14.35 17.43
CA THR A 200 -0.15 -15.27 18.56
C THR A 200 0.81 -16.41 18.29
N LYS A 201 1.26 -16.56 17.04
CA LYS A 201 2.20 -17.60 16.62
C LYS A 201 3.29 -17.01 15.77
N THR A 202 4.50 -17.53 15.92
CA THR A 202 5.61 -17.27 15.00
C THR A 202 5.32 -17.84 13.63
N GLY A 203 5.91 -17.27 12.59
CA GLY A 203 5.76 -17.73 11.20
C GLY A 203 6.44 -16.81 10.21
N HIS A 204 6.40 -17.18 8.95
CA HIS A 204 6.95 -16.34 7.89
C HIS A 204 6.11 -15.10 7.71
N HIS A 205 6.72 -13.95 7.93
CA HIS A 205 6.07 -12.65 7.89
C HIS A 205 5.60 -12.27 6.46
N THR A 206 6.43 -12.54 5.47
CA THR A 206 6.17 -12.23 4.05
C THR A 206 6.56 -13.41 3.15
N PRO A 207 5.90 -14.57 3.29
CA PRO A 207 6.30 -15.75 2.51
C PRO A 207 5.96 -15.56 1.04
N LEU A 208 6.93 -15.85 0.15
CA LEU A 208 6.67 -15.82 -1.28
C LEU A 208 5.68 -16.93 -1.69
N TYR A 209 5.84 -18.12 -1.12
CA TYR A 209 4.95 -19.28 -1.32
C TYR A 209 4.47 -19.82 0.01
N SER A 210 3.23 -20.31 0.04
CA SER A 210 2.69 -20.99 1.21
C SER A 210 3.34 -22.36 1.41
N VAL A 211 3.73 -22.66 2.65
CA VAL A 211 4.24 -24.00 3.01
C VAL A 211 3.12 -25.03 3.19
N ASN A 212 1.90 -24.58 3.40
CA ASN A 212 0.68 -25.41 3.37
C ASN A 212 -0.51 -24.56 2.88
N LYS A 213 -1.64 -25.23 2.58
CA LYS A 213 -2.81 -24.59 1.95
C LYS A 213 -3.52 -23.57 2.85
N ASP A 214 -3.31 -23.63 4.15
CA ASP A 214 -4.02 -22.79 5.13
C ASP A 214 -3.23 -21.52 5.48
N LEU A 215 -2.12 -21.27 4.81
CA LEU A 215 -1.26 -20.12 5.05
C LEU A 215 -1.25 -19.17 3.86
N TYR A 216 -1.32 -17.90 4.17
CA TYR A 216 -1.23 -16.81 3.19
C TYR A 216 0.19 -16.68 2.63
N SER A 217 0.29 -16.16 1.43
CA SER A 217 1.56 -15.86 0.77
C SER A 217 1.38 -14.79 -0.31
N VAL A 218 2.47 -14.23 -0.77
CA VAL A 218 2.48 -13.34 -1.94
C VAL A 218 1.82 -14.03 -3.15
N ASP A 219 2.24 -15.28 -3.43
CA ASP A 219 1.71 -16.07 -4.55
C ASP A 219 0.20 -16.32 -4.43
N SER A 220 -0.31 -16.62 -3.23
CA SER A 220 -1.75 -16.85 -3.05
C SER A 220 -2.58 -15.61 -3.34
N ALA A 221 -2.15 -14.43 -2.87
CA ALA A 221 -2.84 -13.18 -3.14
C ALA A 221 -2.83 -12.81 -4.64
N VAL A 222 -1.66 -12.93 -5.30
CA VAL A 222 -1.55 -12.67 -6.75
C VAL A 222 -2.39 -13.66 -7.55
N ARG A 223 -2.40 -14.94 -7.18
CA ARG A 223 -3.24 -15.95 -7.85
C ARG A 223 -4.72 -15.67 -7.67
N TYR A 224 -5.15 -15.26 -6.48
CA TYR A 224 -6.54 -14.89 -6.25
C TYR A 224 -6.96 -13.78 -7.22
N LEU A 225 -6.23 -12.65 -7.24
CA LEU A 225 -6.56 -11.52 -8.11
C LEU A 225 -6.51 -11.87 -9.59
N THR A 226 -5.50 -12.62 -10.02
CA THR A 226 -5.42 -13.04 -11.43
C THR A 226 -6.53 -14.01 -11.83
N LYS A 227 -6.98 -14.88 -10.91
CA LYS A 227 -8.08 -15.81 -11.13
C LYS A 227 -9.42 -15.09 -11.35
N ILE A 228 -9.66 -13.99 -10.65
CA ILE A 228 -10.85 -13.15 -10.83
C ILE A 228 -10.70 -12.15 -11.98
N GLY A 229 -9.63 -12.24 -12.79
CA GLY A 229 -9.48 -11.47 -14.03
C GLY A 229 -8.68 -10.17 -13.90
N ILE A 230 -8.10 -9.84 -12.74
CA ILE A 230 -7.31 -8.62 -12.61
C ILE A 230 -6.00 -8.75 -13.39
N PRO A 231 -5.70 -7.81 -14.31
CA PRO A 231 -4.46 -7.83 -15.08
C PRO A 231 -3.23 -7.74 -14.18
N LYS A 232 -2.23 -8.57 -14.44
CA LYS A 232 -0.97 -8.55 -13.67
C LYS A 232 -0.26 -7.20 -13.69
N SER A 233 -0.44 -6.42 -14.75
CA SER A 233 0.10 -5.06 -14.88
C SER A 233 -0.49 -4.06 -13.88
N LYS A 234 -1.64 -4.37 -13.29
CA LYS A 234 -2.28 -3.56 -12.23
C LYS A 234 -1.99 -4.06 -10.82
N ILE A 235 -1.20 -5.12 -10.65
CA ILE A 235 -0.92 -5.73 -9.35
C ILE A 235 0.52 -5.38 -8.94
N ILE A 236 0.66 -4.61 -7.88
CA ILE A 236 1.95 -4.29 -7.26
C ILE A 236 2.12 -5.15 -6.00
N VAL A 237 3.24 -5.84 -5.91
CA VAL A 237 3.56 -6.70 -4.76
C VAL A 237 4.31 -5.90 -3.71
N GLY A 238 3.78 -5.83 -2.50
CA GLY A 238 4.40 -5.14 -1.38
C GLY A 238 5.56 -5.95 -0.76
N ALA A 239 6.67 -5.28 -0.51
CA ALA A 239 7.80 -5.82 0.22
C ALA A 239 7.94 -5.10 1.56
N ALA A 240 8.01 -5.87 2.66
CA ALA A 240 8.17 -5.31 3.99
C ALA A 240 9.63 -4.93 4.26
N PHE A 241 9.86 -3.67 4.65
CA PHE A 241 11.14 -3.18 5.15
C PHE A 241 11.17 -3.15 6.68
N TYR A 242 10.58 -4.18 7.29
CA TYR A 242 10.59 -4.41 8.74
C TYR A 242 10.45 -5.89 9.06
N GLY A 243 10.85 -6.27 10.25
CA GLY A 243 10.67 -7.61 10.81
C GLY A 243 9.78 -7.59 12.05
N ARG A 244 9.41 -8.76 12.54
CA ARG A 244 8.64 -8.96 13.77
C ARG A 244 9.49 -9.66 14.81
N ILE A 245 9.52 -9.15 16.03
CA ILE A 245 10.23 -9.72 17.16
C ILE A 245 9.23 -10.41 18.08
N TRP A 246 9.57 -11.64 18.44
CA TRP A 246 8.80 -12.49 19.34
C TRP A 246 9.63 -12.86 20.56
N GLU A 247 8.98 -13.06 21.69
CA GLU A 247 9.60 -13.53 22.94
C GLU A 247 8.89 -14.78 23.47
N ASN A 248 9.58 -15.55 24.32
CA ASN A 248 9.11 -16.80 24.88
C ASN A 248 8.77 -17.86 23.79
N VAL A 249 9.56 -17.88 22.73
CA VAL A 249 9.40 -18.82 21.63
C VAL A 249 9.95 -20.18 22.06
N PRO A 250 9.14 -21.28 22.06
CA PRO A 250 9.66 -22.62 22.29
C PRO A 250 10.71 -23.01 21.24
N ASP A 251 11.79 -23.66 21.67
CA ASP A 251 12.82 -24.18 20.76
C ASP A 251 12.38 -25.52 20.12
N ILE A 252 11.26 -25.45 19.39
CA ILE A 252 10.65 -26.55 18.63
C ILE A 252 10.51 -26.06 17.19
N ASN A 253 10.87 -26.89 16.23
CA ASN A 253 10.82 -26.58 14.80
C ASN A 253 11.55 -25.24 14.47
N ASN A 254 12.72 -25.06 15.08
CA ASN A 254 13.50 -23.83 15.00
C ASN A 254 12.71 -22.55 15.38
N GLY A 255 11.71 -22.67 16.23
CA GLY A 255 10.86 -21.56 16.65
C GLY A 255 9.73 -21.22 15.66
N LEU A 256 9.59 -21.93 14.54
CA LEU A 256 8.52 -21.68 13.58
C LEU A 256 7.19 -22.32 14.01
N PHE A 257 6.09 -21.58 13.80
CA PHE A 257 4.71 -22.00 14.06
C PHE A 257 4.42 -22.30 15.54
N GLN A 258 5.19 -21.66 16.44
CA GLN A 258 5.05 -21.80 17.87
C GLN A 258 4.16 -20.69 18.45
N ASN A 259 3.39 -21.01 19.50
CA ASN A 259 2.75 -19.99 20.30
C ASN A 259 3.84 -19.14 20.99
N ALA A 260 3.76 -17.83 20.82
CA ALA A 260 4.76 -16.91 21.34
C ALA A 260 4.12 -15.55 21.59
N LYS A 261 4.83 -14.68 22.30
CA LYS A 261 4.37 -13.33 22.56
C LYS A 261 5.00 -12.37 21.56
N PHE A 262 4.17 -11.69 20.77
CA PHE A 262 4.63 -10.60 19.94
C PHE A 262 5.19 -9.48 20.83
N ARG A 263 6.40 -9.04 20.56
CA ARG A 263 7.06 -7.97 21.30
C ARG A 263 6.95 -6.62 20.60
N ARG A 264 7.41 -6.55 19.33
CA ARG A 264 7.37 -5.32 18.51
C ARG A 264 7.74 -5.62 17.06
N ALA A 265 7.42 -4.70 16.18
CA ALA A 265 8.06 -4.60 14.87
C ALA A 265 9.43 -3.90 15.00
N ILE A 266 10.32 -4.13 14.04
CA ILE A 266 11.62 -3.47 13.94
C ILE A 266 11.90 -3.13 12.48
N SER A 267 12.25 -1.88 12.20
CA SER A 267 12.62 -1.44 10.85
C SER A 267 13.89 -2.14 10.38
N PHE A 268 13.98 -2.45 9.09
CA PHE A 268 15.11 -3.16 8.48
C PHE A 268 16.46 -2.51 8.80
N ASN A 269 16.56 -1.18 8.72
CA ASN A 269 17.78 -0.43 9.02
C ASN A 269 18.19 -0.41 10.52
N LYS A 270 17.44 -1.09 11.38
CA LYS A 270 17.75 -1.26 12.82
C LYS A 270 18.06 -2.69 13.19
N LEU A 271 18.03 -3.63 12.24
CA LEU A 271 18.28 -5.05 12.50
C LEU A 271 19.71 -5.29 12.99
N ASP A 272 20.69 -4.58 12.43
CA ASP A 272 22.10 -4.71 12.84
C ASP A 272 22.38 -4.26 14.30
N ASN A 273 21.40 -3.59 14.93
CA ASN A 273 21.49 -3.17 16.33
C ASN A 273 20.88 -4.20 17.30
N LEU A 274 20.44 -5.36 16.79
CA LEU A 274 19.99 -6.46 17.64
C LEU A 274 21.22 -7.22 18.17
N ASP A 275 21.19 -7.50 19.48
CA ASP A 275 22.22 -8.30 20.15
C ASP A 275 22.16 -9.78 19.73
N ASP A 276 23.23 -10.54 20.03
CA ASP A 276 23.41 -11.95 19.64
C ASP A 276 22.33 -12.92 20.19
N GLY A 277 21.42 -12.44 21.03
CA GLY A 277 20.30 -13.21 21.58
C GLY A 277 19.14 -13.46 20.62
N PHE A 278 19.14 -12.80 19.44
CA PHE A 278 18.08 -12.96 18.44
C PHE A 278 18.46 -14.00 17.39
N LYS A 279 17.51 -14.88 17.07
CA LYS A 279 17.61 -15.80 15.91
C LYS A 279 16.75 -15.22 14.77
N PHE A 280 17.30 -15.22 13.56
CA PHE A 280 16.60 -14.79 12.33
C PHE A 280 16.09 -16.01 11.56
N TYR A 281 14.89 -15.88 10.98
CA TYR A 281 14.25 -16.95 10.18
C TYR A 281 13.64 -16.37 8.90
#